data_e1e2dadc94cc75397742cdc8e0e9c2ad
#
_entry.id   e1e2dadc94cc75397742cdc8e0e9c2ad
#
_cell.length_a   1.000
_cell.length_b   1.000
_cell.length_c   1.000
_cell.angle_alpha   90.00
_cell.angle_beta   90.00
_cell.angle_gamma   90.00
#
_symmetry.space_group_name_H-M   'P 1'
#
loop_
_entity.id
_entity.type
_entity.pdbx_description
1 polymer ?
#
loop_
_entity_poly.entity_id
_entity_poly.type
_entity_poly.pdbx_seq_one_letter_code
_entity_poly.pdbx_strand_id
1 'polypeptide(L)'
;RLIIPYIEDDEIYYFQARTLKDDNPKYLNPGIEEGARAGNILYPFNPGKVMVTEGPLDAISLKKAGFNATCTNGCNVSDVQALQLKDHNGPIVMAYDNDAAGKKGIRVFESTRKRLRMDPFYICYPPSSYSDWNDFLCKNGPTAIKNWVEPNTFKYESFYRVKEELGLL
;
A
#
# COMPACT_ATOMS: atom_id res chain seq x y z
N ARG A 1 -13.69 17.33 6.09
CA ARG A 1 -12.73 16.27 5.83
C ARG A 1 -13.12 15.00 6.57
N LEU A 2 -12.81 13.85 6.00
CA LEU A 2 -12.89 12.55 6.65
C LEU A 2 -11.61 12.32 7.45
N ILE A 3 -11.74 12.10 8.76
CA ILE A 3 -10.59 11.76 9.62
C ILE A 3 -10.39 10.26 9.57
N ILE A 4 -9.17 9.83 9.27
CA ILE A 4 -8.73 8.45 9.24
C ILE A 4 -7.70 8.28 10.36
N PRO A 5 -8.08 7.75 11.53
CA PRO A 5 -7.17 7.57 12.64
C PRO A 5 -6.29 6.32 12.42
N TYR A 6 -5.07 6.39 12.92
CA TYR A 6 -4.11 5.29 13.03
C TYR A 6 -4.05 4.92 14.52
N ILE A 7 -4.58 3.75 14.84
CA ILE A 7 -4.81 3.32 16.21
C ILE A 7 -3.94 2.10 16.51
N GLU A 8 -3.21 2.14 17.60
CA GLU A 8 -2.46 1.01 18.15
C GLU A 8 -2.67 1.03 19.67
N ASP A 9 -2.92 -0.12 20.28
CA ASP A 9 -3.19 -0.27 21.71
C ASP A 9 -4.25 0.71 22.26
N ASP A 10 -5.34 0.91 21.49
CA ASP A 10 -6.45 1.84 21.76
C ASP A 10 -6.07 3.34 21.77
N GLU A 11 -4.86 3.69 21.38
CA GLU A 11 -4.39 5.07 21.28
C GLU A 11 -4.26 5.51 19.81
N ILE A 12 -4.66 6.77 19.53
CA ILE A 12 -4.44 7.40 18.22
C ILE A 12 -3.04 8.00 18.22
N TYR A 13 -2.11 7.38 17.49
CA TYR A 13 -0.74 7.89 17.35
C TYR A 13 -0.53 8.74 16.09
N TYR A 14 -1.47 8.70 15.13
CA TYR A 14 -1.42 9.46 13.90
C TYR A 14 -2.82 9.57 13.27
N PHE A 15 -3.03 10.51 12.37
CA PHE A 15 -4.23 10.57 11.54
C PHE A 15 -3.95 11.20 10.17
N GLN A 16 -4.82 10.93 9.23
CA GLN A 16 -4.93 11.70 7.99
C GLN A 16 -6.34 12.27 7.84
N ALA A 17 -6.44 13.50 7.36
CA ALA A 17 -7.71 14.17 7.11
C ALA A 17 -7.93 14.35 5.60
N ARG A 18 -8.66 13.40 4.99
CA ARG A 18 -8.98 13.41 3.56
C ARG A 18 -10.06 14.43 3.23
N THR A 19 -9.88 15.22 2.19
CA THR A 19 -10.95 16.08 1.68
C THR A 19 -12.12 15.24 1.12
N LEU A 20 -13.34 15.72 1.32
CA LEU A 20 -14.56 15.16 0.70
C LEU A 20 -14.96 15.92 -0.58
N LYS A 21 -14.18 16.90 -0.96
CA LYS A 21 -14.33 17.75 -2.15
C LYS A 21 -13.06 17.69 -2.99
N ASP A 22 -13.08 18.30 -4.17
CA ASP A 22 -11.90 18.42 -5.04
C ASP A 22 -10.94 19.55 -4.60
N ASP A 23 -10.72 19.66 -3.29
CA ASP A 23 -9.81 20.63 -2.69
C ASP A 23 -8.38 20.08 -2.60
N ASN A 24 -7.39 20.95 -2.75
CA ASN A 24 -5.99 20.65 -2.47
C ASN A 24 -5.55 21.26 -1.13
N PRO A 25 -4.71 20.57 -0.36
CA PRO A 25 -4.23 19.21 -0.59
C PRO A 25 -5.30 18.14 -0.32
N LYS A 26 -5.22 17.03 -1.07
CA LYS A 26 -6.14 15.87 -0.93
C LYS A 26 -6.14 15.29 0.49
N TYR A 27 -4.98 15.28 1.14
CA TYR A 27 -4.78 14.87 2.53
C TYR A 27 -4.09 15.97 3.34
N LEU A 28 -4.55 16.19 4.57
CA LEU A 28 -3.83 16.91 5.61
C LEU A 28 -3.30 15.89 6.63
N ASN A 29 -2.11 16.14 7.12
CA ASN A 29 -1.43 15.34 8.13
C ASN A 29 -1.19 16.19 9.39
N PRO A 30 -0.95 15.58 10.56
CA PRO A 30 -0.42 16.29 11.73
C PRO A 30 0.84 17.07 11.37
N GLY A 31 1.08 18.20 12.03
CA GLY A 31 2.25 19.03 11.80
C GLY A 31 3.56 18.34 12.16
N ILE A 32 4.64 18.72 11.48
CA ILE A 32 5.99 18.17 11.74
C ILE A 32 6.43 18.48 13.18
N GLU A 33 5.98 19.57 13.74
CA GLU A 33 6.23 19.99 15.14
C GLU A 33 5.65 19.02 16.16
N GLU A 34 4.63 18.25 15.78
CA GLU A 34 4.05 17.17 16.59
C GLU A 34 4.82 15.84 16.47
N GLY A 35 6.00 15.85 15.81
CA GLY A 35 6.88 14.68 15.69
C GLY A 35 6.48 13.67 14.62
N ALA A 36 5.34 13.87 13.97
CA ALA A 36 4.78 12.91 13.02
C ALA A 36 5.13 13.30 11.57
N ARG A 37 5.86 12.43 10.88
CA ARG A 37 6.09 12.53 9.42
C ARG A 37 5.41 11.38 8.71
N ALA A 38 4.50 11.65 7.81
CA ALA A 38 3.77 10.64 7.04
C ALA A 38 4.69 9.56 6.41
N GLY A 39 5.86 9.95 5.92
CA GLY A 39 6.85 9.02 5.37
C GLY A 39 7.57 8.14 6.39
N ASN A 40 7.33 8.31 7.69
CA ASN A 40 7.89 7.45 8.74
C ASN A 40 6.84 6.50 9.35
N ILE A 41 5.60 6.59 8.90
CA ILE A 41 4.45 5.94 9.53
C ILE A 41 3.78 5.01 8.52
N LEU A 42 3.52 3.78 8.97
CA LEU A 42 2.67 2.83 8.28
C LEU A 42 1.28 2.83 8.95
N TYR A 43 0.23 2.57 8.16
CA TYR A 43 -1.11 2.31 8.71
C TYR A 43 -1.08 1.02 9.53
N PRO A 44 -1.76 0.93 10.69
CA PRO A 44 -1.68 -0.23 11.59
C PRO A 44 -1.98 -1.55 10.87
N PHE A 45 -1.15 -2.56 11.11
CA PHE A 45 -1.28 -3.89 10.51
C PHE A 45 -0.77 -4.98 11.46
N ASN A 46 -1.17 -6.22 11.22
CA ASN A 46 -0.83 -7.36 12.05
C ASN A 46 0.40 -8.11 11.52
N PRO A 47 1.08 -8.92 12.33
CA PRO A 47 2.11 -9.85 11.85
C PRO A 47 1.58 -10.81 10.76
N GLY A 48 2.47 -11.30 9.90
CA GLY A 48 2.16 -12.22 8.81
C GLY A 48 2.19 -11.58 7.43
N LYS A 49 1.61 -12.23 6.43
CA LYS A 49 1.53 -11.66 5.06
C LYS A 49 0.79 -10.32 5.08
N VAL A 50 1.41 -9.28 4.53
CA VAL A 50 0.85 -7.92 4.49
C VAL A 50 0.76 -7.37 3.07
N MET A 51 -0.36 -6.73 2.75
CA MET A 51 -0.54 -5.96 1.51
C MET A 51 -0.25 -4.49 1.78
N VAL A 52 0.61 -3.88 0.97
CA VAL A 52 1.07 -2.50 1.13
C VAL A 52 0.50 -1.64 0.01
N THR A 53 -0.35 -0.67 0.36
CA THR A 53 -1.00 0.26 -0.56
C THR A 53 -0.38 1.66 -0.48
N GLU A 54 -0.77 2.56 -1.38
CA GLU A 54 -0.32 3.95 -1.34
C GLU A 54 -1.04 4.76 -0.27
N GLY A 55 -2.35 4.57 -0.16
CA GLY A 55 -3.22 5.36 0.71
C GLY A 55 -4.02 4.53 1.71
N PRO A 56 -4.48 5.15 2.80
CA PRO A 56 -5.18 4.44 3.86
C PRO A 56 -6.56 3.91 3.44
N LEU A 57 -7.26 4.56 2.50
CA LEU A 57 -8.56 4.05 2.03
C LEU A 57 -8.43 2.73 1.28
N ASP A 58 -7.33 2.55 0.54
CA ASP A 58 -7.03 1.29 -0.14
C ASP A 58 -6.66 0.19 0.85
N ALA A 59 -5.85 0.52 1.86
CA ALA A 59 -5.55 -0.40 2.95
C ALA A 59 -6.82 -0.84 3.70
N ILE A 60 -7.72 0.10 4.02
CA ILE A 60 -9.01 -0.18 4.66
C ILE A 60 -9.88 -1.06 3.74
N SER A 61 -9.85 -0.81 2.44
CA SER A 61 -10.61 -1.61 1.46
C SER A 61 -10.14 -3.06 1.41
N LEU A 62 -8.83 -3.28 1.43
CA LEU A 62 -8.25 -4.62 1.51
C LEU A 62 -8.54 -5.28 2.86
N LYS A 63 -8.46 -4.54 3.98
CA LYS A 63 -8.85 -5.05 5.32
C LYS A 63 -10.31 -5.46 5.36
N LYS A 64 -11.21 -4.70 4.75
CA LYS A 64 -12.63 -5.05 4.64
C LYS A 64 -12.87 -6.33 3.83
N ALA A 65 -11.99 -6.64 2.91
CA ALA A 65 -11.99 -7.91 2.17
C ALA A 65 -11.30 -9.08 2.93
N GLY A 66 -10.81 -8.84 4.15
CA GLY A 66 -10.19 -9.87 5.01
C GLY A 66 -8.67 -9.99 4.88
N PHE A 67 -8.01 -9.07 4.19
CA PHE A 67 -6.55 -9.06 4.09
C PHE A 67 -5.91 -8.23 5.21
N ASN A 68 -4.74 -8.65 5.67
CA ASN A 68 -3.87 -7.80 6.47
C ASN A 68 -3.24 -6.77 5.53
N ALA A 69 -3.46 -5.47 5.79
CA ALA A 69 -3.02 -4.41 4.88
C ALA A 69 -2.55 -3.18 5.64
N THR A 70 -1.60 -2.46 5.04
CA THR A 70 -1.05 -1.18 5.49
C THR A 70 -0.90 -0.22 4.32
N CYS A 71 -0.54 1.04 4.58
CA CYS A 71 -0.18 1.99 3.52
C CYS A 71 1.05 2.81 3.88
N THR A 72 1.71 3.32 2.84
CA THR A 72 2.92 4.14 2.93
C THR A 72 2.65 5.64 2.91
N ASN A 73 1.39 6.05 2.83
CA ASN A 73 0.97 7.46 2.77
C ASN A 73 1.52 8.21 1.55
N GLY A 74 1.69 7.49 0.45
CA GLY A 74 2.18 7.96 -0.85
C GLY A 74 2.88 6.83 -1.62
N CYS A 75 3.25 7.09 -2.86
CA CYS A 75 3.85 6.08 -3.75
C CYS A 75 5.32 5.73 -3.45
N ASN A 76 5.98 6.42 -2.51
CA ASN A 76 7.38 6.15 -2.16
C ASN A 76 7.49 5.55 -0.77
N VAL A 77 8.09 4.38 -0.68
CA VAL A 77 8.45 3.76 0.61
C VAL A 77 9.73 4.40 1.12
N SER A 78 9.70 5.00 2.30
CA SER A 78 10.91 5.49 2.96
C SER A 78 11.74 4.34 3.55
N ASP A 79 13.00 4.63 3.88
CA ASP A 79 13.86 3.65 4.56
C ASP A 79 13.30 3.22 5.92
N VAL A 80 12.69 4.16 6.66
CA VAL A 80 12.05 3.88 7.95
C VAL A 80 10.88 2.91 7.77
N GLN A 81 10.00 3.17 6.81
CA GLN A 81 8.88 2.28 6.50
C GLN A 81 9.36 0.91 5.99
N ALA A 82 10.40 0.89 5.15
CA ALA A 82 10.97 -0.35 4.65
C ALA A 82 11.57 -1.22 5.78
N LEU A 83 12.23 -0.60 6.78
CA LEU A 83 12.72 -1.30 7.96
C LEU A 83 11.57 -1.85 8.81
N GLN A 84 10.51 -1.08 9.04
CA GLN A 84 9.32 -1.56 9.73
C GLN A 84 8.69 -2.77 9.01
N LEU A 85 8.61 -2.73 7.67
CA LEU A 85 8.13 -3.85 6.86
C LEU A 85 9.06 -5.06 6.92
N LYS A 86 10.38 -4.85 7.05
CA LYS A 86 11.36 -5.92 7.23
C LYS A 86 11.21 -6.59 8.59
N ASP A 87 11.08 -5.78 9.64
CA ASP A 87 11.02 -6.27 11.03
C ASP A 87 9.72 -7.02 11.33
N HIS A 88 8.65 -6.77 10.57
CA HIS A 88 7.39 -7.48 10.73
C HIS A 88 7.46 -8.97 10.35
N ASN A 89 8.55 -9.40 9.67
CA ASN A 89 8.93 -10.79 9.40
C ASN A 89 7.85 -11.64 8.70
N GLY A 90 7.23 -11.08 7.65
CA GLY A 90 6.24 -11.80 6.84
C GLY A 90 6.31 -11.43 5.35
N PRO A 91 5.65 -12.21 4.48
CA PRO A 91 5.60 -11.89 3.05
C PRO A 91 4.95 -10.54 2.77
N ILE A 92 5.62 -9.72 1.96
CA ILE A 92 5.15 -8.40 1.53
C ILE A 92 4.52 -8.52 0.15
N VAL A 93 3.33 -7.94 -0.03
CA VAL A 93 2.66 -7.78 -1.32
C VAL A 93 2.48 -6.29 -1.59
N MET A 94 3.20 -5.74 -2.54
CA MET A 94 3.00 -4.35 -2.98
C MET A 94 1.70 -4.28 -3.80
N ALA A 95 0.71 -3.59 -3.26
CA ALA A 95 -0.65 -3.49 -3.79
C ALA A 95 -0.97 -2.03 -4.16
N TYR A 96 -0.04 -1.38 -4.86
CA TYR A 96 -0.14 0.01 -5.33
C TYR A 96 -1.10 0.14 -6.50
N ASP A 97 -1.47 1.35 -6.83
CA ASP A 97 -2.34 1.66 -7.96
C ASP A 97 -1.71 1.20 -9.28
N ASN A 98 -2.54 0.78 -10.24
CA ASN A 98 -2.08 0.28 -11.53
C ASN A 98 -1.77 1.42 -12.52
N ASP A 99 -1.14 2.48 -12.05
CA ASP A 99 -0.72 3.64 -12.81
C ASP A 99 0.81 3.78 -12.91
N ALA A 100 1.27 4.84 -13.57
CA ALA A 100 2.69 5.10 -13.75
C ALA A 100 3.40 5.42 -12.41
N ALA A 101 2.72 6.10 -11.48
CA ALA A 101 3.29 6.48 -10.18
C ALA A 101 3.46 5.26 -9.28
N GLY A 102 2.41 4.41 -9.16
CA GLY A 102 2.47 3.17 -8.41
C GLY A 102 3.53 2.20 -8.94
N LYS A 103 3.61 2.02 -10.28
CA LYS A 103 4.64 1.20 -10.90
C LYS A 103 6.06 1.72 -10.64
N LYS A 104 6.25 3.04 -10.66
CA LYS A 104 7.53 3.68 -10.30
C LYS A 104 7.85 3.45 -8.82
N GLY A 105 6.89 3.62 -7.93
CA GLY A 105 7.05 3.38 -6.49
C GLY A 105 7.51 1.95 -6.19
N ILE A 106 6.91 0.96 -6.84
CA ILE A 106 7.30 -0.45 -6.69
C ILE A 106 8.75 -0.71 -7.17
N ARG A 107 9.20 -0.07 -8.27
CA ARG A 107 10.59 -0.17 -8.72
C ARG A 107 11.58 0.47 -7.73
N VAL A 108 11.19 1.59 -7.13
CA VAL A 108 11.98 2.23 -6.07
C VAL A 108 12.07 1.32 -4.84
N PHE A 109 10.95 0.70 -4.44
CA PHE A 109 10.94 -0.28 -3.35
C PHE A 109 11.86 -1.46 -3.63
N GLU A 110 11.90 -1.99 -4.86
CA GLU A 110 12.84 -3.07 -5.23
C GLU A 110 14.29 -2.67 -5.01
N SER A 111 14.67 -1.45 -5.35
CA SER A 111 16.01 -0.93 -5.09
C SER A 111 16.30 -0.80 -3.58
N THR A 112 15.32 -0.31 -2.82
CA THR A 112 15.39 -0.19 -1.35
C THR A 112 15.51 -1.56 -0.69
N ARG A 113 14.67 -2.52 -1.11
CA ARG A 113 14.70 -3.91 -0.65
C ARG A 113 16.09 -4.54 -0.81
N LYS A 114 16.68 -4.42 -2.01
CA LYS A 114 18.03 -4.95 -2.29
C LYS A 114 19.09 -4.32 -1.37
N ARG A 115 19.05 -3.00 -1.22
CA ARG A 115 19.99 -2.27 -0.35
C ARG A 115 19.85 -2.67 1.12
N LEU A 116 18.63 -2.86 1.61
CA LEU A 116 18.34 -3.26 2.98
C LEU A 116 18.39 -4.78 3.20
N ARG A 117 18.69 -5.57 2.17
CA ARG A 117 18.76 -7.05 2.23
C ARG A 117 17.46 -7.66 2.78
N MET A 118 16.32 -7.20 2.23
CA MET A 118 15.00 -7.77 2.53
C MET A 118 14.70 -8.94 1.59
N ASP A 119 13.80 -9.82 2.01
CA ASP A 119 13.33 -10.93 1.19
C ASP A 119 12.61 -10.45 -0.09
N PRO A 120 12.54 -11.28 -1.14
CA PRO A 120 11.72 -11.02 -2.31
C PRO A 120 10.27 -10.77 -1.94
N PHE A 121 9.60 -9.88 -2.69
CA PHE A 121 8.22 -9.52 -2.45
C PHE A 121 7.30 -9.89 -3.62
N TYR A 122 6.02 -9.74 -3.41
CA TYR A 122 4.98 -9.98 -4.39
C TYR A 122 4.34 -8.66 -4.83
N ILE A 123 3.65 -8.69 -5.95
CA ILE A 123 2.83 -7.58 -6.45
C ILE A 123 1.42 -8.06 -6.73
N CYS A 124 0.46 -7.17 -6.48
CA CYS A 124 -0.94 -7.35 -6.85
C CYS A 124 -1.52 -5.97 -7.15
N TYR A 125 -1.98 -5.75 -8.38
CA TYR A 125 -2.63 -4.51 -8.77
C TYR A 125 -4.16 -4.64 -8.70
N PRO A 126 -4.90 -3.55 -8.45
CA PRO A 126 -6.34 -3.53 -8.69
C PRO A 126 -6.61 -3.80 -10.19
N PRO A 127 -7.80 -4.31 -10.54
CA PRO A 127 -8.16 -4.51 -11.95
C PRO A 127 -8.06 -3.19 -12.72
N SER A 128 -7.58 -3.22 -13.96
CA SER A 128 -7.29 -2.02 -14.76
C SER A 128 -8.51 -1.15 -15.09
N SER A 129 -9.71 -1.67 -14.88
CA SER A 129 -10.99 -0.94 -15.01
C SER A 129 -11.34 -0.06 -13.80
N TYR A 130 -10.54 -0.10 -12.74
CA TYR A 130 -10.73 0.67 -11.51
C TYR A 130 -9.49 1.53 -11.22
N SER A 131 -9.70 2.71 -10.63
CA SER A 131 -8.62 3.63 -10.30
C SER A 131 -7.73 3.10 -9.18
N ASP A 132 -8.33 2.48 -8.18
CA ASP A 132 -7.70 2.03 -6.95
C ASP A 132 -8.51 0.91 -6.27
N TRP A 133 -8.04 0.39 -5.15
CA TRP A 133 -8.74 -0.66 -4.40
C TRP A 133 -10.04 -0.17 -3.77
N ASN A 134 -10.14 1.11 -3.43
CA ASN A 134 -11.35 1.69 -2.87
C ASN A 134 -12.46 1.79 -3.92
N ASP A 135 -12.13 2.23 -5.14
CA ASP A 135 -13.07 2.24 -6.27
C ASP A 135 -13.57 0.82 -6.59
N PHE A 136 -12.66 -0.17 -6.59
CA PHE A 136 -13.02 -1.56 -6.80
C PHE A 136 -13.94 -2.09 -5.70
N LEU A 137 -13.64 -1.81 -4.42
CA LEU A 137 -14.50 -2.18 -3.28
C LEU A 137 -15.90 -1.57 -3.41
N CYS A 138 -15.98 -0.27 -3.67
CA CYS A 138 -17.25 0.46 -3.71
C CYS A 138 -18.19 -0.05 -4.80
N LYS A 139 -17.64 -0.46 -5.94
CA LYS A 139 -18.43 -0.95 -7.08
C LYS A 139 -18.79 -2.44 -6.99
N ASN A 140 -17.97 -3.27 -6.37
CA ASN A 140 -18.11 -4.73 -6.47
C ASN A 140 -18.15 -5.46 -5.12
N GLY A 141 -17.87 -4.76 -4.02
CA GLY A 141 -17.87 -5.33 -2.68
C GLY A 141 -16.61 -6.14 -2.33
N PRO A 142 -16.50 -6.57 -1.07
CA PRO A 142 -15.29 -7.20 -0.55
C PRO A 142 -15.00 -8.59 -1.12
N THR A 143 -16.04 -9.34 -1.48
CA THR A 143 -15.88 -10.68 -2.08
C THR A 143 -15.18 -10.62 -3.43
N ALA A 144 -15.46 -9.58 -4.24
CA ALA A 144 -14.80 -9.39 -5.52
C ALA A 144 -13.29 -9.15 -5.36
N ILE A 145 -12.88 -8.34 -4.37
CA ILE A 145 -11.46 -8.14 -4.03
C ILE A 145 -10.83 -9.48 -3.64
N LYS A 146 -11.46 -10.26 -2.77
CA LYS A 146 -10.93 -11.55 -2.33
C LYS A 146 -10.68 -12.49 -3.50
N ASN A 147 -11.65 -12.61 -4.41
CA ASN A 147 -11.55 -13.45 -5.59
C ASN A 147 -10.50 -12.95 -6.60
N TRP A 148 -10.23 -11.64 -6.61
CA TRP A 148 -9.23 -11.04 -7.49
C TRP A 148 -7.80 -11.25 -7.00
N VAL A 149 -7.54 -11.03 -5.70
CA VAL A 149 -6.20 -10.98 -5.14
C VAL A 149 -5.45 -12.29 -5.28
N GLU A 150 -6.08 -13.44 -4.99
CA GLU A 150 -5.42 -14.75 -5.01
C GLU A 150 -4.81 -15.09 -6.38
N PRO A 151 -5.57 -15.08 -7.50
CA PRO A 151 -5.02 -15.43 -8.82
C PRO A 151 -4.14 -14.33 -9.44
N ASN A 152 -4.16 -13.10 -8.90
CA ASN A 152 -3.44 -11.95 -9.44
C ASN A 152 -2.27 -11.47 -8.55
N THR A 153 -1.80 -12.31 -7.63
CA THR A 153 -0.62 -12.05 -6.81
C THR A 153 0.59 -12.80 -7.37
N PHE A 154 1.62 -12.07 -7.80
CA PHE A 154 2.78 -12.62 -8.48
C PHE A 154 4.08 -12.22 -7.76
N LYS A 155 5.10 -13.08 -7.77
CA LYS A 155 6.45 -12.66 -7.38
C LYS A 155 6.94 -11.55 -8.30
N TYR A 156 7.46 -10.46 -7.74
CA TYR A 156 7.93 -9.30 -8.50
C TYR A 156 8.92 -9.68 -9.59
N GLU A 157 9.97 -10.43 -9.25
CA GLU A 157 11.02 -10.84 -10.19
C GLU A 157 10.49 -11.69 -11.35
N SER A 158 9.58 -12.64 -11.06
CA SER A 158 8.98 -13.50 -12.08
C SER A 158 8.07 -12.70 -13.02
N PHE A 159 7.27 -11.78 -12.48
CA PHE A 159 6.36 -10.94 -13.26
C PHE A 159 7.11 -10.05 -14.26
N TYR A 160 8.17 -9.37 -13.82
CA TYR A 160 8.94 -8.49 -14.69
C TYR A 160 9.77 -9.27 -15.70
N ARG A 161 10.34 -10.41 -15.34
CA ARG A 161 11.05 -11.29 -16.29
C ARG A 161 10.15 -11.73 -17.44
N VAL A 162 8.93 -12.21 -17.14
CA VAL A 162 7.98 -12.62 -18.19
C VAL A 162 7.60 -11.45 -19.09
N LYS A 163 7.40 -10.25 -18.54
CA LYS A 163 7.11 -9.06 -19.36
C LYS A 163 8.27 -8.68 -20.27
N GLU A 164 9.50 -8.77 -19.80
CA GLU A 164 10.71 -8.52 -20.59
C GLU A 164 10.83 -9.53 -21.74
N GLU A 165 10.65 -10.83 -21.45
CA GLU A 165 10.66 -11.89 -22.46
C GLU A 165 9.56 -11.72 -23.52
N LEU A 166 8.42 -11.13 -23.16
CA LEU A 166 7.31 -10.83 -24.08
C LEU A 166 7.41 -9.46 -24.75
N GLY A 167 8.46 -8.65 -24.48
CA GLY A 167 8.62 -7.31 -25.04
C GLY A 167 7.54 -6.32 -24.58
N LEU A 168 6.99 -6.50 -23.36
CA LEU A 168 5.91 -5.68 -22.78
C LEU A 168 6.40 -4.62 -21.78
N LEU A 169 7.70 -4.37 -21.70
CA LEU A 169 8.35 -3.36 -20.87
C LEU A 169 8.88 -2.21 -21.70
#